data_40d2d5b33c57354deb2df09dd7d3955c
#
_entry.id   40d2d5b33c57354deb2df09dd7d3955c
#
_cell.length_a   1.000
_cell.length_b   1.000
_cell.length_c   1.000
_cell.angle_alpha   90.00
_cell.angle_beta   90.00
_cell.angle_gamma   90.00
#
_symmetry.space_group_name_H-M   'P 1'
#
loop_
_entity.id
_entity.type
_entity.pdbx_description
1 polymer ?
#
loop_
_entity_poly.entity_id
_entity_poly.type
_entity_poly.pdbx_seq_one_letter_code
_entity_poly.pdbx_strand_id
1 'polypeptide(L)'
;IQADSARLNFDKGVKQFVIAVRGTVIMFLVPWLLKTVKSFRNFGWIYCISGLVLLCAVLLGNKVYGANLTLSIGAFSVQPAEFVKILYVMFVASMFNKSTTFKQTCIVTVFAALHVIILVLSTDLGAALIFFVVYIAMLYIATRKLSYAGAGLLAGAGASVIAYKLFAHVRARVIVWRNPWEYIDTSGYQICQSLFAIGMGSWFGYGLCQGMPDKIPVAEKDFMFSAISEEFGLIFSIALFLVCLNNLILMMNIASRCKTLFYRLVAVGLGVTYGVQVFLTVGGAIKFIPMTGVTLPFVSYGGSSILSSLIMFALINGMYNMRQDEGDRKDGRKQKTGQTKKKTKHTK
;
A
#
# COMPACT_ATOMS: atom_id res chain seq x y z
N ILE A 1 15.92 32.03 -9.15
CA ILE A 1 15.90 30.55 -9.24
C ILE A 1 15.69 29.92 -7.85
N GLN A 2 16.43 30.32 -6.78
CA GLN A 2 16.22 29.78 -5.42
C GLN A 2 14.90 30.21 -4.79
N ALA A 3 14.43 31.44 -5.02
CA ALA A 3 13.14 31.92 -4.50
C ALA A 3 11.95 31.20 -5.15
N ASP A 4 12.05 30.82 -6.41
CA ASP A 4 11.00 30.09 -7.12
C ASP A 4 10.92 28.62 -6.71
N SER A 5 12.06 27.98 -6.42
CA SER A 5 12.07 26.61 -5.91
C SER A 5 11.48 26.50 -4.48
N ALA A 6 11.76 27.47 -3.61
CA ALA A 6 11.17 27.54 -2.28
C ALA A 6 9.64 27.78 -2.33
N ARG A 7 9.15 28.66 -3.22
CA ARG A 7 7.70 28.88 -3.45
C ARG A 7 6.99 27.64 -3.99
N LEU A 8 7.59 26.96 -4.97
CA LEU A 8 7.06 25.71 -5.53
C LEU A 8 6.95 24.61 -4.47
N ASN A 9 7.89 24.52 -3.55
CA ASN A 9 7.84 23.54 -2.45
C ASN A 9 6.77 23.89 -1.41
N PHE A 10 6.59 25.18 -1.10
CA PHE A 10 5.51 25.64 -0.21
C PHE A 10 4.14 25.35 -0.79
N ASP A 11 3.91 25.65 -2.08
CA ASP A 11 2.64 25.36 -2.77
C ASP A 11 2.33 23.87 -2.80
N LYS A 12 3.33 23.01 -3.00
CA LYS A 12 3.16 21.55 -2.90
C LYS A 12 2.75 21.13 -1.50
N GLY A 13 3.38 21.69 -0.46
CA GLY A 13 3.04 21.44 0.94
C GLY A 13 1.60 21.84 1.27
N VAL A 14 1.17 23.02 0.85
CA VAL A 14 -0.22 23.50 1.04
C VAL A 14 -1.21 22.59 0.31
N LYS A 15 -0.95 22.21 -0.95
CA LYS A 15 -1.80 21.28 -1.69
C LYS A 15 -1.93 19.93 -0.97
N GLN A 16 -0.83 19.38 -0.49
CA GLN A 16 -0.83 18.12 0.25
C GLN A 16 -1.62 18.22 1.56
N PHE A 17 -1.46 19.31 2.31
CA PHE A 17 -2.20 19.57 3.54
C PHE A 17 -3.72 19.64 3.26
N VAL A 18 -4.14 20.38 2.23
CA VAL A 18 -5.57 20.46 1.83
C VAL A 18 -6.13 19.09 1.46
N ILE A 19 -5.36 18.26 0.73
CA ILE A 19 -5.79 16.90 0.39
C ILE A 19 -5.88 16.04 1.65
N ALA A 20 -4.93 16.14 2.58
CA ALA A 20 -4.95 15.41 3.84
C ALA A 20 -6.18 15.79 4.69
N VAL A 21 -6.50 17.07 4.83
CA VAL A 21 -7.68 17.57 5.55
C VAL A 21 -8.97 17.03 4.91
N ARG A 22 -9.11 17.15 3.58
CA ARG A 22 -10.28 16.58 2.86
C ARG A 22 -10.36 15.06 3.00
N GLY A 23 -9.23 14.38 2.94
CA GLY A 23 -9.15 12.93 3.13
C GLY A 23 -9.53 12.49 4.54
N THR A 24 -9.27 13.30 5.56
CA THR A 24 -9.70 13.04 6.94
C THR A 24 -11.22 13.00 7.06
N VAL A 25 -11.94 13.85 6.33
CA VAL A 25 -13.41 13.79 6.27
C VAL A 25 -13.87 12.44 5.70
N ILE A 26 -13.23 11.97 4.62
CA ILE A 26 -13.52 10.66 4.03
C ILE A 26 -13.23 9.55 5.03
N MET A 27 -12.18 9.67 5.85
CA MET A 27 -11.84 8.71 6.88
C MET A 27 -12.96 8.51 7.91
N PHE A 28 -13.75 9.53 8.24
CA PHE A 28 -14.92 9.38 9.11
C PHE A 28 -16.14 8.77 8.40
N LEU A 29 -16.30 9.02 7.09
CA LEU A 29 -17.42 8.48 6.31
C LEU A 29 -17.29 6.98 6.03
N VAL A 30 -16.09 6.47 5.79
CA VAL A 30 -15.85 5.07 5.41
C VAL A 30 -16.29 4.07 6.49
N PRO A 31 -16.00 4.24 7.79
CA PRO A 31 -16.48 3.33 8.85
C PRO A 31 -18.01 3.32 8.96
N TRP A 32 -18.65 4.48 8.79
CA TRP A 32 -20.11 4.57 8.75
C TRP A 32 -20.71 3.81 7.58
N LEU A 33 -20.10 3.95 6.38
CA LEU A 33 -20.52 3.26 5.17
C LEU A 33 -20.37 1.74 5.32
N LEU A 34 -19.28 1.26 5.93
CA LEU A 34 -19.05 -0.17 6.20
C LEU A 34 -20.12 -0.77 7.13
N LYS A 35 -20.60 0.01 8.12
CA LYS A 35 -21.69 -0.44 8.99
C LYS A 35 -23.03 -0.52 8.26
N THR A 36 -23.30 0.43 7.37
CA THR A 36 -24.59 0.58 6.69
C THR A 36 -24.72 -0.41 5.53
N VAL A 37 -23.68 -0.60 4.72
CA VAL A 37 -23.72 -1.44 3.52
C VAL A 37 -23.17 -2.85 3.81
N LYS A 38 -24.03 -3.74 4.25
CA LYS A 38 -23.67 -5.16 4.48
C LYS A 38 -23.30 -5.93 3.22
N SER A 39 -23.56 -5.36 2.05
CA SER A 39 -23.42 -6.02 0.74
C SER A 39 -22.01 -5.96 0.15
N PHE A 40 -21.06 -5.23 0.77
CA PHE A 40 -19.67 -5.12 0.28
C PHE A 40 -19.02 -6.47 -0.05
N ARG A 41 -19.33 -7.51 0.70
CA ARG A 41 -18.80 -8.86 0.48
C ARG A 41 -19.28 -9.53 -0.82
N ASN A 42 -20.33 -9.03 -1.46
CA ASN A 42 -20.96 -9.68 -2.62
C ASN A 42 -20.50 -9.08 -3.95
N PHE A 43 -19.88 -7.91 -3.94
CA PHE A 43 -19.51 -7.14 -5.15
C PHE A 43 -18.15 -7.51 -5.76
N GLY A 44 -17.67 -8.76 -5.55
CA GLY A 44 -16.33 -9.17 -6.00
C GLY A 44 -16.07 -8.92 -7.48
N TRP A 45 -17.02 -9.24 -8.37
CA TRP A 45 -16.84 -8.96 -9.79
C TRP A 45 -16.84 -7.48 -10.15
N ILE A 46 -17.60 -6.66 -9.43
CA ILE A 46 -17.60 -5.20 -9.64
C ILE A 46 -16.22 -4.63 -9.28
N TYR A 47 -15.64 -5.06 -8.16
CA TYR A 47 -14.28 -4.65 -7.76
C TYR A 47 -13.22 -5.09 -8.78
N CYS A 48 -13.33 -6.34 -9.28
CA CYS A 48 -12.43 -6.86 -10.30
C CYS A 48 -12.49 -6.05 -11.59
N ILE A 49 -13.69 -5.88 -12.15
CA ILE A 49 -13.89 -5.20 -13.42
C ILE A 49 -13.53 -3.72 -13.32
N SER A 50 -13.95 -3.03 -12.25
CA SER A 50 -13.61 -1.63 -12.05
C SER A 50 -12.10 -1.42 -11.89
N GLY A 51 -11.40 -2.32 -11.18
CA GLY A 51 -9.95 -2.30 -11.09
C GLY A 51 -9.26 -2.49 -12.43
N LEU A 52 -9.67 -3.48 -13.22
CA LEU A 52 -9.11 -3.74 -14.55
C LEU A 52 -9.36 -2.56 -15.51
N VAL A 53 -10.58 -2.02 -15.52
CA VAL A 53 -10.93 -0.85 -16.38
C VAL A 53 -10.06 0.34 -16.02
N LEU A 54 -9.89 0.65 -14.74
CA LEU A 54 -9.04 1.76 -14.30
C LEU A 54 -7.57 1.55 -14.69
N LEU A 55 -7.04 0.33 -14.56
CA LEU A 55 -5.65 0.03 -14.98
C LEU A 55 -5.51 0.09 -16.51
N CYS A 56 -6.47 -0.43 -17.27
CA CYS A 56 -6.46 -0.33 -18.72
C CYS A 56 -6.55 1.13 -19.19
N ALA A 57 -7.33 1.97 -18.52
CA ALA A 57 -7.40 3.39 -18.82
C ALA A 57 -6.04 4.09 -18.68
N VAL A 58 -5.20 3.64 -17.73
CA VAL A 58 -3.83 4.17 -17.57
C VAL A 58 -2.94 3.82 -18.76
N LEU A 59 -3.10 2.65 -19.36
CA LEU A 59 -2.33 2.26 -20.57
C LEU A 59 -2.61 3.17 -21.76
N LEU A 60 -3.82 3.73 -21.82
CA LEU A 60 -4.26 4.67 -22.88
C LEU A 60 -3.87 6.13 -22.56
N GLY A 61 -3.39 6.40 -21.35
CA GLY A 61 -2.98 7.72 -20.89
C GLY A 61 -1.61 8.17 -21.42
N ASN A 62 -1.28 9.44 -21.17
CA ASN A 62 0.00 10.01 -21.56
C ASN A 62 1.16 9.47 -20.72
N LYS A 63 2.30 9.19 -21.36
CA LYS A 63 3.52 8.79 -20.67
C LYS A 63 4.14 9.96 -19.92
N VAL A 64 4.35 9.79 -18.62
CA VAL A 64 5.08 10.74 -17.78
C VAL A 64 6.37 10.05 -17.31
N TYR A 65 7.54 10.64 -17.61
CA TYR A 65 8.86 10.04 -17.34
C TYR A 65 9.03 8.60 -17.89
N GLY A 66 8.41 8.31 -19.05
CA GLY A 66 8.53 7.00 -19.71
C GLY A 66 7.62 5.91 -19.15
N ALA A 67 6.78 6.19 -18.17
CA ALA A 67 5.82 5.27 -17.58
C ALA A 67 4.38 5.80 -17.69
N ASN A 68 3.41 4.91 -17.87
CA ASN A 68 1.99 5.23 -17.83
C ASN A 68 1.49 5.03 -16.40
N LEU A 69 1.62 6.06 -15.53
CA LEU A 69 1.29 5.94 -14.10
C LEU A 69 0.11 6.79 -13.69
N THR A 70 -0.15 7.90 -14.38
CA THR A 70 -1.13 8.89 -13.96
C THR A 70 -2.13 9.20 -15.05
N LEU A 71 -3.38 9.41 -14.65
CA LEU A 71 -4.42 10.02 -15.47
C LEU A 71 -4.55 11.50 -15.06
N SER A 72 -4.33 12.41 -16.00
CA SER A 72 -4.56 13.84 -15.80
C SER A 72 -6.00 14.18 -16.19
N ILE A 73 -6.78 14.63 -15.22
CA ILE A 73 -8.15 15.12 -15.43
C ILE A 73 -8.14 16.61 -15.10
N GLY A 74 -7.95 17.44 -16.11
CA GLY A 74 -7.78 18.90 -15.95
C GLY A 74 -6.51 19.20 -15.14
N ALA A 75 -6.65 19.95 -14.04
CA ALA A 75 -5.54 20.34 -13.15
C ALA A 75 -5.12 19.25 -12.15
N PHE A 76 -5.84 18.13 -12.09
CA PHE A 76 -5.56 17.05 -11.14
C PHE A 76 -4.92 15.86 -11.85
N SER A 77 -3.81 15.37 -11.31
CA SER A 77 -3.21 14.09 -11.70
C SER A 77 -3.53 13.04 -10.65
N VAL A 78 -4.18 11.96 -11.08
CA VAL A 78 -4.56 10.85 -10.22
C VAL A 78 -3.77 9.62 -10.66
N GLN A 79 -3.20 8.89 -9.71
CA GLN A 79 -2.57 7.61 -9.94
C GLN A 79 -3.57 6.48 -9.62
N PRO A 80 -4.21 5.87 -10.63
CA PRO A 80 -5.26 4.88 -10.40
C PRO A 80 -4.79 3.65 -9.64
N ALA A 81 -3.55 3.21 -9.83
CA ALA A 81 -2.98 2.06 -9.10
C ALA A 81 -3.12 2.19 -7.57
N GLU A 82 -3.05 3.44 -7.05
CA GLU A 82 -3.24 3.74 -5.62
C GLU A 82 -4.64 3.38 -5.10
N PHE A 83 -5.66 3.52 -5.90
CA PHE A 83 -7.05 3.15 -5.55
C PHE A 83 -7.35 1.71 -5.91
N VAL A 84 -6.81 1.24 -7.04
CA VAL A 84 -7.03 -0.13 -7.51
C VAL A 84 -6.48 -1.15 -6.52
N LYS A 85 -5.39 -0.87 -5.77
CA LYS A 85 -4.91 -1.78 -4.72
C LYS A 85 -5.98 -2.07 -3.65
N ILE A 86 -6.83 -1.09 -3.31
CA ILE A 86 -7.94 -1.28 -2.37
C ILE A 86 -9.03 -2.14 -3.02
N LEU A 87 -9.44 -1.81 -4.26
CA LEU A 87 -10.41 -2.59 -5.02
C LEU A 87 -9.96 -4.04 -5.22
N TYR A 88 -8.68 -4.23 -5.49
CA TYR A 88 -8.05 -5.54 -5.65
C TYR A 88 -8.14 -6.39 -4.36
N VAL A 89 -7.82 -5.81 -3.21
CA VAL A 89 -7.98 -6.48 -1.91
C VAL A 89 -9.45 -6.85 -1.67
N MET A 90 -10.39 -5.93 -1.95
CA MET A 90 -11.83 -6.18 -1.83
C MET A 90 -12.31 -7.29 -2.79
N PHE A 91 -11.80 -7.30 -4.02
CA PHE A 91 -12.06 -8.35 -5.01
C PHE A 91 -11.63 -9.73 -4.50
N VAL A 92 -10.35 -9.87 -4.14
CA VAL A 92 -9.78 -11.15 -3.69
C VAL A 92 -10.51 -11.65 -2.43
N ALA A 93 -10.76 -10.75 -1.45
CA ALA A 93 -11.49 -11.08 -0.23
C ALA A 93 -12.92 -11.53 -0.49
N SER A 94 -13.64 -10.85 -1.39
CA SER A 94 -15.02 -11.19 -1.76
C SER A 94 -15.11 -12.55 -2.45
N MET A 95 -14.18 -12.84 -3.37
CA MET A 95 -14.17 -14.09 -4.12
C MET A 95 -13.84 -15.30 -3.22
N PHE A 96 -12.83 -15.17 -2.35
CA PHE A 96 -12.50 -16.22 -1.39
C PHE A 96 -13.53 -16.39 -0.26
N ASN A 97 -14.28 -15.34 0.05
CA ASN A 97 -15.39 -15.44 1.00
C ASN A 97 -16.55 -16.31 0.45
N LYS A 98 -16.71 -16.38 -0.87
CA LYS A 98 -17.73 -17.24 -1.50
C LYS A 98 -17.33 -18.71 -1.47
N SER A 99 -16.10 -19.03 -1.86
CA SER A 99 -15.58 -20.40 -1.89
C SER A 99 -14.06 -20.41 -1.99
N THR A 100 -13.43 -21.43 -1.41
CA THR A 100 -11.99 -21.70 -1.50
C THR A 100 -11.69 -23.00 -2.25
N THR A 101 -12.62 -23.46 -3.11
CA THR A 101 -12.41 -24.62 -3.98
C THR A 101 -11.29 -24.38 -4.99
N PHE A 102 -10.68 -25.45 -5.49
CA PHE A 102 -9.62 -25.36 -6.50
C PHE A 102 -10.06 -24.52 -7.73
N LYS A 103 -11.26 -24.77 -8.26
CA LYS A 103 -11.81 -24.02 -9.39
C LYS A 103 -11.90 -22.51 -9.09
N GLN A 104 -12.42 -22.16 -7.92
CA GLN A 104 -12.51 -20.76 -7.49
C GLN A 104 -11.13 -20.11 -7.34
N THR A 105 -10.18 -20.84 -6.75
CA THR A 105 -8.79 -20.38 -6.60
C THR A 105 -8.15 -20.10 -7.96
N CYS A 106 -8.34 -21.01 -8.95
CA CYS A 106 -7.82 -20.77 -10.30
C CYS A 106 -8.44 -19.51 -10.95
N ILE A 107 -9.75 -19.31 -10.82
CA ILE A 107 -10.42 -18.11 -11.35
C ILE A 107 -9.83 -16.84 -10.73
N VAL A 108 -9.73 -16.80 -9.40
CA VAL A 108 -9.18 -15.62 -8.69
C VAL A 108 -7.72 -15.40 -9.08
N THR A 109 -6.91 -16.47 -9.21
CA THR A 109 -5.51 -16.38 -9.64
C THR A 109 -5.37 -15.75 -11.03
N VAL A 110 -6.19 -16.19 -11.99
CA VAL A 110 -6.15 -15.66 -13.37
C VAL A 110 -6.46 -14.15 -13.37
N PHE A 111 -7.52 -13.72 -12.71
CA PHE A 111 -7.86 -12.30 -12.66
C PHE A 111 -6.87 -11.48 -11.83
N ALA A 112 -6.32 -12.05 -10.76
CA ALA A 112 -5.25 -11.42 -9.99
C ALA A 112 -3.98 -11.24 -10.83
N ALA A 113 -3.57 -12.27 -11.57
CA ALA A 113 -2.44 -12.22 -12.49
C ALA A 113 -2.66 -11.19 -13.60
N LEU A 114 -3.89 -11.06 -14.13
CA LEU A 114 -4.21 -10.05 -15.14
C LEU A 114 -3.95 -8.62 -14.63
N HIS A 115 -4.33 -8.29 -13.38
CA HIS A 115 -3.98 -6.99 -12.79
C HIS A 115 -2.47 -6.79 -12.74
N VAL A 116 -1.71 -7.79 -12.30
CA VAL A 116 -0.24 -7.73 -12.22
C VAL A 116 0.37 -7.53 -13.60
N ILE A 117 -0.09 -8.26 -14.62
CA ILE A 117 0.41 -8.15 -16.01
C ILE A 117 0.18 -6.73 -16.54
N ILE A 118 -1.01 -6.16 -16.35
CA ILE A 118 -1.31 -4.78 -16.80
C ILE A 118 -0.36 -3.79 -16.13
N LEU A 119 -0.08 -3.93 -14.82
CA LEU A 119 0.87 -3.08 -14.11
C LEU A 119 2.30 -3.21 -14.63
N VAL A 120 2.74 -4.43 -14.96
CA VAL A 120 4.07 -4.65 -15.58
C VAL A 120 4.14 -3.98 -16.96
N LEU A 121 3.09 -4.09 -17.77
CA LEU A 121 2.99 -3.42 -19.07
C LEU A 121 2.98 -1.90 -18.95
N SER A 122 2.38 -1.37 -17.87
CA SER A 122 2.40 0.06 -17.52
C SER A 122 3.75 0.53 -16.97
N THR A 123 4.76 -0.36 -16.85
CA THR A 123 6.06 -0.11 -16.22
C THR A 123 6.01 0.20 -14.72
N ASP A 124 4.87 -0.07 -14.05
CA ASP A 124 4.70 0.07 -12.60
C ASP A 124 5.06 -1.24 -11.88
N LEU A 125 6.36 -1.50 -11.81
CA LEU A 125 6.89 -2.72 -11.17
C LEU A 125 6.65 -2.74 -9.66
N GLY A 126 6.62 -1.56 -9.04
CA GLY A 126 6.37 -1.43 -7.59
C GLY A 126 4.96 -1.87 -7.23
N ALA A 127 3.96 -1.33 -7.91
CA ALA A 127 2.58 -1.75 -7.71
C ALA A 127 2.38 -3.23 -8.10
N ALA A 128 2.97 -3.70 -9.20
CA ALA A 128 2.89 -5.10 -9.60
C ALA A 128 3.40 -6.05 -8.51
N LEU A 129 4.52 -5.71 -7.87
CA LEU A 129 5.08 -6.50 -6.76
C LEU A 129 4.18 -6.46 -5.52
N ILE A 130 3.62 -5.30 -5.18
CA ILE A 130 2.64 -5.17 -4.08
C ILE A 130 1.45 -6.09 -4.33
N PHE A 131 0.82 -6.01 -5.51
CA PHE A 131 -0.34 -6.84 -5.87
C PHE A 131 -0.03 -8.33 -5.79
N PHE A 132 1.13 -8.72 -6.27
CA PHE A 132 1.58 -10.12 -6.22
C PHE A 132 1.73 -10.61 -4.77
N VAL A 133 2.46 -9.88 -3.91
CA VAL A 133 2.70 -10.28 -2.51
C VAL A 133 1.39 -10.29 -1.72
N VAL A 134 0.54 -9.29 -1.93
CA VAL A 134 -0.80 -9.22 -1.31
C VAL A 134 -1.65 -10.44 -1.71
N TYR A 135 -1.64 -10.81 -3.00
CA TYR A 135 -2.36 -11.99 -3.46
C TYR A 135 -1.89 -13.27 -2.76
N ILE A 136 -0.58 -13.50 -2.72
CA ILE A 136 -0.01 -14.70 -2.07
C ILE A 136 -0.36 -14.76 -0.59
N ALA A 137 -0.26 -13.63 0.13
CA ALA A 137 -0.64 -13.57 1.54
C ALA A 137 -2.13 -13.88 1.75
N MET A 138 -3.00 -13.27 0.94
CA MET A 138 -4.45 -13.51 1.03
C MET A 138 -4.83 -14.93 0.62
N LEU A 139 -4.19 -15.50 -0.40
CA LEU A 139 -4.36 -16.88 -0.85
C LEU A 139 -4.03 -17.86 0.28
N TYR A 140 -2.88 -17.65 0.95
CA TYR A 140 -2.49 -18.48 2.08
C TYR A 140 -3.49 -18.41 3.24
N ILE A 141 -3.90 -17.21 3.63
CA ILE A 141 -4.87 -17.01 4.72
C ILE A 141 -6.25 -17.62 4.39
N ALA A 142 -6.68 -17.51 3.12
CA ALA A 142 -7.97 -18.05 2.67
C ALA A 142 -7.98 -19.58 2.61
N THR A 143 -6.95 -20.17 2.03
CA THR A 143 -6.90 -21.61 1.76
C THR A 143 -6.26 -22.44 2.86
N ARG A 144 -5.42 -21.85 3.70
CA ARG A 144 -4.59 -22.50 4.71
C ARG A 144 -3.66 -23.58 4.13
N LYS A 145 -3.41 -23.58 2.82
CA LYS A 145 -2.55 -24.54 2.13
C LYS A 145 -1.24 -23.88 1.72
N LEU A 146 -0.16 -24.28 2.36
CA LEU A 146 1.18 -23.76 2.07
C LEU A 146 1.64 -24.11 0.64
N SER A 147 1.16 -25.23 0.09
CA SER A 147 1.46 -25.65 -1.28
C SER A 147 1.01 -24.64 -2.34
N TYR A 148 -0.15 -23.99 -2.16
CA TYR A 148 -0.62 -22.96 -3.09
C TYR A 148 0.22 -21.69 -3.01
N ALA A 149 0.59 -21.28 -1.80
CA ALA A 149 1.50 -20.13 -1.62
C ALA A 149 2.88 -20.43 -2.21
N GLY A 150 3.41 -21.62 -1.96
CA GLY A 150 4.70 -22.07 -2.53
C GLY A 150 4.68 -22.13 -4.07
N ALA A 151 3.62 -22.69 -4.65
CA ALA A 151 3.46 -22.72 -6.11
C ALA A 151 3.35 -21.30 -6.69
N GLY A 152 2.62 -20.39 -6.00
CA GLY A 152 2.53 -18.99 -6.39
C GLY A 152 3.89 -18.28 -6.34
N LEU A 153 4.69 -18.50 -5.30
CA LEU A 153 6.04 -17.94 -5.18
C LEU A 153 6.97 -18.46 -6.27
N LEU A 154 6.93 -19.75 -6.57
CA LEU A 154 7.70 -20.33 -7.68
C LEU A 154 7.29 -19.76 -9.03
N ALA A 155 5.99 -19.63 -9.29
CA ALA A 155 5.47 -18.99 -10.49
C ALA A 155 5.91 -17.51 -10.58
N GLY A 156 5.88 -16.77 -9.47
CA GLY A 156 6.37 -15.39 -9.39
C GLY A 156 7.86 -15.26 -9.66
N ALA A 157 8.68 -16.17 -9.12
CA ALA A 157 10.11 -16.22 -9.40
C ALA A 157 10.37 -16.49 -10.89
N GLY A 158 9.67 -17.45 -11.51
CA GLY A 158 9.73 -17.70 -12.93
C GLY A 158 9.30 -16.50 -13.77
N ALA A 159 8.20 -15.85 -13.40
CA ALA A 159 7.72 -14.62 -14.06
C ALA A 159 8.74 -13.48 -13.95
N SER A 160 9.43 -13.34 -12.81
CA SER A 160 10.48 -12.32 -12.62
C SER A 160 11.68 -12.56 -13.54
N VAL A 161 12.10 -13.81 -13.73
CA VAL A 161 13.17 -14.16 -14.69
C VAL A 161 12.74 -13.86 -16.12
N ILE A 162 11.51 -14.19 -16.49
CA ILE A 162 10.93 -13.87 -17.80
C ILE A 162 10.89 -12.35 -17.99
N ALA A 163 10.39 -11.60 -17.01
CA ALA A 163 10.32 -10.15 -17.06
C ALA A 163 11.71 -9.51 -17.24
N TYR A 164 12.72 -10.01 -16.54
CA TYR A 164 14.10 -9.55 -16.69
C TYR A 164 14.64 -9.76 -18.13
N LYS A 165 14.28 -10.88 -18.77
CA LYS A 165 14.71 -11.17 -20.15
C LYS A 165 13.95 -10.33 -21.19
N LEU A 166 12.65 -10.15 -21.00
CA LEU A 166 11.77 -9.51 -22.00
C LEU A 166 11.75 -7.98 -21.89
N PHE A 167 11.80 -7.41 -20.68
CA PHE A 167 11.60 -5.98 -20.47
C PHE A 167 12.90 -5.24 -20.18
N ALA A 168 13.31 -4.34 -21.08
CA ALA A 168 14.53 -3.54 -20.93
C ALA A 168 14.54 -2.68 -19.65
N HIS A 169 13.38 -2.11 -19.26
CA HIS A 169 13.27 -1.29 -18.04
C HIS A 169 13.48 -2.12 -16.75
N VAL A 170 13.07 -3.39 -16.71
CA VAL A 170 13.34 -4.30 -15.58
C VAL A 170 14.84 -4.56 -15.48
N ARG A 171 15.46 -4.88 -16.62
CA ARG A 171 16.91 -5.13 -16.70
C ARG A 171 17.72 -3.92 -16.26
N ALA A 172 17.36 -2.73 -16.73
CA ALA A 172 18.04 -1.48 -16.34
C ALA A 172 18.01 -1.26 -14.82
N ARG A 173 16.85 -1.44 -14.16
CA ARG A 173 16.75 -1.31 -12.70
C ARG A 173 17.62 -2.30 -11.93
N VAL A 174 17.70 -3.56 -12.40
CA VAL A 174 18.55 -4.58 -11.76
C VAL A 174 20.04 -4.28 -11.95
N ILE A 175 20.46 -3.83 -13.14
CA ILE A 175 21.85 -3.45 -13.42
C ILE A 175 22.28 -2.30 -12.52
N VAL A 176 21.50 -1.21 -12.49
CA VAL A 176 21.77 -0.04 -11.64
C VAL A 176 21.78 -0.40 -10.15
N TRP A 177 20.87 -1.27 -9.71
CA TRP A 177 20.86 -1.73 -8.31
C TRP A 177 22.12 -2.51 -7.94
N ARG A 178 22.64 -3.36 -8.86
CA ARG A 178 23.87 -4.13 -8.61
C ARG A 178 25.08 -3.22 -8.43
N ASN A 179 25.29 -2.32 -9.38
CA ASN A 179 26.45 -1.42 -9.39
C ASN A 179 26.05 0.02 -9.75
N PRO A 180 25.44 0.79 -8.82
CA PRO A 180 24.99 2.15 -9.11
C PRO A 180 26.15 3.12 -9.36
N TRP A 181 27.33 2.83 -8.82
CA TRP A 181 28.50 3.69 -8.93
C TRP A 181 29.03 3.80 -10.38
N GLU A 182 28.90 2.72 -11.16
CA GLU A 182 29.28 2.70 -12.57
C GLU A 182 28.35 3.59 -13.42
N TYR A 183 27.12 3.82 -12.93
CA TYR A 183 26.08 4.60 -13.62
C TYR A 183 25.77 5.90 -12.88
N ILE A 184 26.71 6.43 -12.07
CA ILE A 184 26.46 7.59 -11.20
C ILE A 184 26.06 8.84 -11.97
N ASP A 185 26.61 9.06 -13.16
CA ASP A 185 26.32 10.21 -14.00
C ASP A 185 25.04 10.07 -14.85
N THR A 186 24.37 8.91 -14.76
CA THR A 186 23.20 8.56 -15.59
C THR A 186 22.05 7.98 -14.76
N SER A 187 21.68 6.73 -15.02
CA SER A 187 20.54 6.05 -14.38
C SER A 187 20.76 5.70 -12.89
N GLY A 188 22.02 5.66 -12.43
CA GLY A 188 22.38 5.39 -11.02
C GLY A 188 22.39 6.66 -10.14
N TYR A 189 22.31 7.85 -10.74
CA TYR A 189 22.41 9.13 -10.02
C TYR A 189 21.48 9.21 -8.82
N GLN A 190 20.20 8.89 -9.01
CA GLN A 190 19.19 8.97 -7.95
C GLN A 190 19.52 8.13 -6.72
N ILE A 191 19.96 6.88 -6.94
CA ILE A 191 20.28 5.96 -5.85
C ILE A 191 21.58 6.33 -5.15
N CYS A 192 22.59 6.84 -5.90
CA CYS A 192 23.84 7.33 -5.33
C CYS A 192 23.58 8.55 -4.46
N GLN A 193 22.82 9.53 -4.94
CA GLN A 193 22.44 10.71 -4.16
C GLN A 193 21.64 10.34 -2.90
N SER A 194 20.75 9.36 -3.00
CA SER A 194 20.03 8.82 -1.84
C SER A 194 20.98 8.26 -0.78
N LEU A 195 21.97 7.46 -1.19
CA LEU A 195 22.97 6.89 -0.27
C LEU A 195 23.87 7.96 0.32
N PHE A 196 24.25 8.98 -0.45
CA PHE A 196 25.02 10.12 0.08
C PHE A 196 24.23 10.90 1.12
N ALA A 197 22.96 11.21 0.85
CA ALA A 197 22.10 11.91 1.79
C ALA A 197 21.95 11.14 3.12
N ILE A 198 21.68 9.81 3.06
CA ILE A 198 21.62 8.97 4.27
C ILE A 198 22.96 8.95 5.02
N GLY A 199 24.08 8.82 4.30
CA GLY A 199 25.42 8.79 4.89
C GLY A 199 25.82 10.13 5.53
N MET A 200 25.51 11.24 4.87
CA MET A 200 25.80 12.59 5.36
C MET A 200 24.97 12.96 6.59
N GLY A 201 23.70 12.49 6.68
CA GLY A 201 22.85 12.74 7.84
C GLY A 201 23.39 12.22 9.16
N SER A 202 24.31 11.24 9.15
CA SER A 202 24.92 10.70 10.36
C SER A 202 23.88 10.31 11.42
N TRP A 203 24.17 10.46 12.71
CA TRP A 203 23.26 10.10 13.80
C TRP A 203 22.14 11.11 14.03
N PHE A 204 22.43 12.41 13.93
CA PHE A 204 21.54 13.50 14.35
C PHE A 204 21.02 14.38 13.19
N GLY A 205 21.52 14.19 11.97
CA GLY A 205 21.16 14.99 10.81
C GLY A 205 21.85 16.35 10.77
N TYR A 206 21.68 17.03 9.63
CA TYR A 206 22.18 18.41 9.46
C TYR A 206 21.29 19.47 10.12
N GLY A 207 20.06 19.15 10.44
CA GLY A 207 19.02 20.07 10.87
C GLY A 207 18.01 20.39 9.77
N LEU A 208 16.82 20.82 10.18
CA LEU A 208 15.71 21.12 9.28
C LEU A 208 16.11 22.20 8.27
N CYS A 209 15.87 21.95 6.99
CA CYS A 209 16.19 22.82 5.86
C CYS A 209 17.70 23.14 5.71
N GLN A 210 18.59 22.36 6.31
CA GLN A 210 20.03 22.51 6.16
C GLN A 210 20.68 21.43 5.28
N GLY A 211 19.94 20.39 4.93
CA GLY A 211 20.32 19.40 3.93
C GLY A 211 20.19 19.92 2.50
N MET A 212 20.52 19.08 1.54
CA MET A 212 20.37 19.35 0.11
C MET A 212 19.51 18.29 -0.59
N PRO A 213 18.27 18.01 -0.09
CA PRO A 213 17.42 16.96 -0.65
C PRO A 213 17.00 17.25 -2.10
N ASP A 214 17.10 18.48 -2.56
CA ASP A 214 16.87 18.91 -3.95
C ASP A 214 17.89 18.32 -4.93
N LYS A 215 19.06 17.89 -4.48
CA LYS A 215 20.01 17.13 -5.29
C LYS A 215 19.52 15.73 -5.64
N ILE A 216 18.58 15.16 -4.88
CA ILE A 216 17.99 13.87 -5.18
C ILE A 216 16.79 14.10 -6.10
N PRO A 217 16.85 13.65 -7.36
CA PRO A 217 15.70 13.80 -8.27
C PRO A 217 14.46 13.10 -7.68
N VAL A 218 13.32 13.81 -7.66
CA VAL A 218 12.04 13.30 -7.11
C VAL A 218 12.12 12.90 -5.63
N ALA A 219 12.98 13.55 -4.83
CA ALA A 219 13.15 13.28 -3.40
C ALA A 219 11.83 13.26 -2.64
N GLU A 220 10.93 14.19 -2.95
CA GLU A 220 9.64 14.32 -2.29
C GLU A 220 8.69 13.11 -2.46
N LYS A 221 8.91 12.25 -3.47
CA LYS A 221 8.07 11.06 -3.71
C LYS A 221 8.76 9.78 -3.24
N ASP A 222 9.78 9.37 -3.96
CA ASP A 222 10.37 8.04 -3.86
C ASP A 222 11.52 7.95 -2.86
N PHE A 223 12.19 9.08 -2.60
CA PHE A 223 13.36 9.18 -1.71
C PHE A 223 13.13 10.07 -0.48
N MET A 224 11.87 10.25 -0.09
CA MET A 224 11.55 11.06 1.10
C MET A 224 12.22 10.52 2.36
N PHE A 225 12.41 9.20 2.46
CA PHE A 225 13.14 8.57 3.55
C PHE A 225 14.61 9.04 3.60
N SER A 226 15.26 9.21 2.45
CA SER A 226 16.64 9.67 2.36
C SER A 226 16.77 11.14 2.74
N ALA A 227 15.83 11.99 2.28
CA ALA A 227 15.77 13.40 2.67
C ALA A 227 15.57 13.57 4.19
N ILE A 228 14.69 12.77 4.79
CA ILE A 228 14.48 12.75 6.24
C ILE A 228 15.75 12.29 6.96
N SER A 229 16.44 11.28 6.43
CA SER A 229 17.68 10.77 7.02
C SER A 229 18.80 11.82 6.97
N GLU A 230 18.87 12.63 5.93
CA GLU A 230 19.84 13.71 5.79
C GLU A 230 19.61 14.83 6.82
N GLU A 231 18.36 15.29 6.94
CA GLU A 231 18.03 16.43 7.80
C GLU A 231 17.89 16.06 9.28
N PHE A 232 17.27 14.91 9.61
CA PHE A 232 16.97 14.51 10.99
C PHE A 232 17.86 13.36 11.52
N GLY A 233 18.68 12.76 10.66
CA GLY A 233 19.64 11.74 11.02
C GLY A 233 19.05 10.34 11.15
N LEU A 234 19.95 9.39 11.44
CA LEU A 234 19.65 7.96 11.50
C LEU A 234 18.68 7.60 12.65
N ILE A 235 18.82 8.24 13.82
CA ILE A 235 17.96 7.97 14.98
C ILE A 235 16.50 8.25 14.65
N PHE A 236 16.22 9.40 14.04
CA PHE A 236 14.86 9.76 13.63
C PHE A 236 14.33 8.82 12.53
N SER A 237 15.17 8.45 11.57
CA SER A 237 14.80 7.54 10.48
C SER A 237 14.45 6.15 10.99
N ILE A 238 15.20 5.62 11.96
CA ILE A 238 14.85 4.37 12.64
C ILE A 238 13.54 4.51 13.41
N ALA A 239 13.34 5.60 14.15
CA ALA A 239 12.10 5.84 14.87
C ALA A 239 10.89 5.89 13.91
N LEU A 240 11.01 6.57 12.78
CA LEU A 240 9.98 6.61 11.74
C LEU A 240 9.67 5.21 11.20
N PHE A 241 10.71 4.41 10.89
CA PHE A 241 10.52 3.04 10.43
C PHE A 241 9.83 2.16 11.49
N LEU A 242 10.19 2.31 12.78
CA LEU A 242 9.54 1.59 13.88
C LEU A 242 8.06 2.00 14.04
N VAL A 243 7.71 3.26 13.84
CA VAL A 243 6.30 3.71 13.80
C VAL A 243 5.55 3.03 12.65
N CYS A 244 6.14 2.95 11.45
CA CYS A 244 5.54 2.24 10.33
C CYS A 244 5.35 0.75 10.63
N LEU A 245 6.33 0.10 11.25
CA LEU A 245 6.26 -1.30 11.66
C LEU A 245 5.19 -1.53 12.74
N ASN A 246 5.09 -0.63 13.72
CA ASN A 246 4.05 -0.70 14.75
C ASN A 246 2.64 -0.59 14.14
N ASN A 247 2.44 0.29 13.16
CA ASN A 247 1.18 0.39 12.43
C ASN A 247 0.85 -0.93 11.69
N LEU A 248 1.82 -1.56 11.06
CA LEU A 248 1.64 -2.88 10.42
C LEU A 248 1.21 -3.94 11.44
N ILE A 249 1.88 -4.01 12.59
CA ILE A 249 1.55 -4.95 13.67
C ILE A 249 0.12 -4.70 14.17
N LEU A 250 -0.26 -3.44 14.34
CA LEU A 250 -1.62 -3.08 14.75
C LEU A 250 -2.68 -3.56 13.74
N MET A 251 -2.44 -3.34 12.43
CA MET A 251 -3.32 -3.83 11.37
C MET A 251 -3.46 -5.37 11.39
N MET A 252 -2.35 -6.09 11.57
CA MET A 252 -2.35 -7.56 11.66
C MET A 252 -3.07 -8.05 12.92
N ASN A 253 -2.93 -7.36 14.05
CA ASN A 253 -3.68 -7.66 15.27
C ASN A 253 -5.19 -7.47 15.08
N ILE A 254 -5.62 -6.43 14.38
CA ILE A 254 -7.03 -6.22 14.04
C ILE A 254 -7.52 -7.35 13.13
N ALA A 255 -6.73 -7.69 12.09
CA ALA A 255 -7.06 -8.77 11.16
C ALA A 255 -7.24 -10.13 11.85
N SER A 256 -6.33 -10.48 12.78
CA SER A 256 -6.37 -11.76 13.51
C SER A 256 -7.63 -11.92 14.35
N ARG A 257 -8.22 -10.82 14.77
CA ARG A 257 -9.40 -10.77 15.62
C ARG A 257 -10.73 -10.66 14.85
N CYS A 258 -10.68 -10.50 13.52
CA CYS A 258 -11.89 -10.50 12.68
C CYS A 258 -12.51 -11.89 12.61
N LYS A 259 -13.83 -12.00 12.87
CA LYS A 259 -14.56 -13.29 12.91
C LYS A 259 -14.90 -13.80 11.51
N THR A 260 -15.31 -12.91 10.60
CA THR A 260 -15.69 -13.28 9.24
C THR A 260 -14.47 -13.34 8.33
N LEU A 261 -14.41 -14.33 7.46
CA LEU A 261 -13.31 -14.52 6.52
C LEU A 261 -13.11 -13.29 5.63
N PHE A 262 -14.19 -12.67 5.16
CA PHE A 262 -14.14 -11.47 4.33
C PHE A 262 -13.36 -10.33 5.00
N TYR A 263 -13.78 -9.90 6.19
CA TYR A 263 -13.12 -8.78 6.88
C TYR A 263 -11.70 -9.14 7.32
N ARG A 264 -11.45 -10.41 7.68
CA ARG A 264 -10.08 -10.87 7.96
C ARG A 264 -9.19 -10.74 6.74
N LEU A 265 -9.64 -11.17 5.57
CA LEU A 265 -8.89 -11.07 4.31
C LEU A 265 -8.68 -9.63 3.90
N VAL A 266 -9.69 -8.77 4.03
CA VAL A 266 -9.54 -7.33 3.74
C VAL A 266 -8.48 -6.71 4.66
N ALA A 267 -8.55 -6.97 5.97
CA ALA A 267 -7.61 -6.41 6.92
C ALA A 267 -6.17 -6.91 6.69
N VAL A 268 -5.99 -8.21 6.42
CA VAL A 268 -4.68 -8.77 6.03
C VAL A 268 -4.20 -8.15 4.72
N GLY A 269 -5.06 -8.10 3.69
CA GLY A 269 -4.68 -7.55 2.38
C GLY A 269 -4.23 -6.10 2.46
N LEU A 270 -4.98 -5.25 3.17
CA LEU A 270 -4.61 -3.84 3.38
C LEU A 270 -3.34 -3.69 4.23
N GLY A 271 -3.19 -4.50 5.29
CA GLY A 271 -2.00 -4.47 6.13
C GLY A 271 -0.75 -4.92 5.37
N VAL A 272 -0.84 -6.00 4.57
CA VAL A 272 0.27 -6.46 3.70
C VAL A 272 0.58 -5.41 2.65
N THR A 273 -0.44 -4.77 2.04
CA THR A 273 -0.25 -3.66 1.10
C THR A 273 0.59 -2.55 1.73
N TYR A 274 0.20 -2.10 2.92
CA TYR A 274 0.92 -1.07 3.67
C TYR A 274 2.36 -1.51 4.00
N GLY A 275 2.53 -2.71 4.57
CA GLY A 275 3.85 -3.21 4.99
C GLY A 275 4.81 -3.40 3.82
N VAL A 276 4.35 -3.97 2.71
CA VAL A 276 5.16 -4.13 1.49
C VAL A 276 5.51 -2.76 0.89
N GLN A 277 4.58 -1.81 0.89
CA GLN A 277 4.83 -0.46 0.40
C GLN A 277 5.93 0.24 1.20
N VAL A 278 5.87 0.18 2.54
CA VAL A 278 6.94 0.69 3.43
C VAL A 278 8.27 0.00 3.15
N PHE A 279 8.26 -1.34 3.05
CA PHE A 279 9.46 -2.13 2.78
C PHE A 279 10.10 -1.78 1.43
N LEU A 280 9.30 -1.62 0.37
CA LEU A 280 9.79 -1.28 -0.96
C LEU A 280 10.39 0.13 -1.02
N THR A 281 9.78 1.10 -0.34
CA THR A 281 10.26 2.49 -0.33
C THR A 281 11.57 2.61 0.47
N VAL A 282 11.58 2.13 1.71
CA VAL A 282 12.78 2.19 2.56
C VAL A 282 13.89 1.30 2.00
N GLY A 283 13.56 0.06 1.61
CA GLY A 283 14.53 -0.88 1.03
C GLY A 283 15.13 -0.40 -0.30
N GLY A 284 14.33 0.31 -1.11
CA GLY A 284 14.82 0.95 -2.34
C GLY A 284 15.77 2.11 -2.05
N ALA A 285 15.43 2.96 -1.06
CA ALA A 285 16.23 4.12 -0.67
C ALA A 285 17.63 3.73 -0.13
N ILE A 286 17.70 2.65 0.65
CA ILE A 286 18.97 2.11 1.21
C ILE A 286 19.67 1.10 0.30
N LYS A 287 19.25 0.96 -0.94
CA LYS A 287 19.82 -0.04 -1.91
C LYS A 287 19.69 -1.50 -1.45
N PHE A 288 18.78 -1.83 -0.56
CA PHE A 288 18.54 -3.23 -0.16
C PHE A 288 17.86 -4.04 -1.28
N ILE A 289 16.95 -3.39 -2.02
CA ILE A 289 16.24 -3.94 -3.19
C ILE A 289 16.33 -2.96 -4.36
N PRO A 290 16.08 -3.41 -5.61
CA PRO A 290 15.97 -2.50 -6.73
C PRO A 290 14.88 -1.46 -6.49
N MET A 291 15.16 -0.19 -6.84
CA MET A 291 14.21 0.90 -6.68
C MET A 291 12.93 0.63 -7.49
N THR A 292 11.78 0.82 -6.86
CA THR A 292 10.47 0.49 -7.44
C THR A 292 9.62 1.70 -7.77
N GLY A 293 9.94 2.90 -7.24
CA GLY A 293 9.15 4.11 -7.47
C GLY A 293 7.84 4.13 -6.68
N VAL A 294 7.83 3.54 -5.50
CA VAL A 294 6.67 3.50 -4.60
C VAL A 294 6.84 4.54 -3.50
N THR A 295 5.78 5.27 -3.20
CA THR A 295 5.77 6.31 -2.17
C THR A 295 5.64 5.73 -0.76
N LEU A 296 6.28 6.35 0.24
CA LEU A 296 6.11 6.00 1.66
C LEU A 296 4.74 6.48 2.16
N PRO A 297 3.85 5.59 2.65
CA PRO A 297 2.51 5.98 3.09
C PRO A 297 2.54 7.09 4.15
N PHE A 298 1.72 8.12 3.96
CA PHE A 298 1.59 9.33 4.79
C PHE A 298 2.80 10.27 4.82
N VAL A 299 3.99 9.84 4.39
CA VAL A 299 5.23 10.61 4.51
C VAL A 299 5.60 11.26 3.18
N SER A 300 5.59 10.48 2.08
CA SER A 300 5.94 10.99 0.75
C SER A 300 4.87 11.94 0.20
N TYR A 301 5.29 12.86 -0.64
CA TYR A 301 4.40 13.72 -1.40
C TYR A 301 3.63 12.91 -2.45
N GLY A 302 2.29 13.01 -2.41
CA GLY A 302 1.41 12.38 -3.40
C GLY A 302 -0.05 12.40 -2.98
N GLY A 303 -0.87 13.20 -3.63
CA GLY A 303 -2.30 13.34 -3.29
C GLY A 303 -3.07 12.03 -3.35
N SER A 304 -2.85 11.23 -4.40
CA SER A 304 -3.49 9.91 -4.55
C SER A 304 -3.02 8.92 -3.49
N SER A 305 -1.72 8.95 -3.15
CA SER A 305 -1.13 8.06 -2.14
C SER A 305 -1.65 8.37 -0.74
N ILE A 306 -1.73 9.65 -0.35
CA ILE A 306 -2.30 10.05 0.94
C ILE A 306 -3.77 9.66 1.03
N LEU A 307 -4.55 9.95 -0.02
CA LEU A 307 -5.98 9.64 0.00
C LEU A 307 -6.23 8.13 0.06
N SER A 308 -5.51 7.33 -0.71
CA SER A 308 -5.61 5.87 -0.65
C SER A 308 -5.19 5.32 0.71
N SER A 309 -4.12 5.87 1.31
CA SER A 309 -3.67 5.50 2.64
C SER A 309 -4.72 5.81 3.71
N LEU A 310 -5.33 7.00 3.67
CA LEU A 310 -6.44 7.38 4.57
C LEU A 310 -7.64 6.45 4.43
N ILE A 311 -8.01 6.06 3.19
CA ILE A 311 -9.10 5.10 2.95
C ILE A 311 -8.73 3.72 3.52
N MET A 312 -7.49 3.24 3.33
CA MET A 312 -7.03 1.96 3.91
C MET A 312 -7.15 1.96 5.43
N PHE A 313 -6.67 3.01 6.09
CA PHE A 313 -6.76 3.15 7.55
C PHE A 313 -8.20 3.30 8.03
N ALA A 314 -9.04 4.02 7.29
CA ALA A 314 -10.46 4.14 7.58
C ALA A 314 -11.19 2.79 7.51
N LEU A 315 -10.87 1.95 6.51
CA LEU A 315 -11.40 0.59 6.42
C LEU A 315 -10.97 -0.27 7.62
N ILE A 316 -9.69 -0.23 8.00
CA ILE A 316 -9.17 -0.95 9.17
C ILE A 316 -9.86 -0.48 10.46
N ASN A 317 -10.00 0.84 10.65
CA ASN A 317 -10.69 1.41 11.82
C ASN A 317 -12.18 1.02 11.85
N GLY A 318 -12.84 1.04 10.69
CA GLY A 318 -14.23 0.58 10.57
C GLY A 318 -14.40 -0.88 10.99
N MET A 319 -13.49 -1.76 10.59
CA MET A 319 -13.50 -3.17 11.00
C MET A 319 -13.21 -3.34 12.51
N TYR A 320 -12.34 -2.52 13.08
CA TYR A 320 -12.10 -2.49 14.52
C TYR A 320 -13.35 -2.12 15.31
N ASN A 321 -14.04 -1.04 14.91
CA ASN A 321 -15.27 -0.58 15.56
C ASN A 321 -16.42 -1.59 15.46
N MET A 322 -16.61 -2.21 14.28
CA MET A 322 -17.62 -3.28 14.11
C MET A 322 -17.40 -4.45 15.05
N ARG A 323 -16.15 -4.77 15.35
CA ARG A 323 -15.79 -5.81 16.32
C ARG A 323 -16.15 -5.43 17.75
N GLN A 324 -15.88 -4.19 18.17
CA GLN A 324 -16.25 -3.70 19.50
C GLN A 324 -17.77 -3.76 19.70
N ASP A 325 -18.54 -3.24 18.76
CA ASP A 325 -20.02 -3.28 18.82
C ASP A 325 -20.56 -4.71 18.97
N GLU A 326 -19.91 -5.72 18.37
CA GLU A 326 -20.30 -7.13 18.54
C GLU A 326 -19.91 -7.69 19.91
N GLY A 327 -18.83 -7.22 20.52
CA GLY A 327 -18.41 -7.56 21.88
C GLY A 327 -19.44 -7.07 22.91
N ASP A 328 -19.72 -5.78 22.87
CA ASP A 328 -20.64 -5.11 23.78
C ASP A 328 -22.05 -5.68 23.73
N ARG A 329 -22.53 -6.02 22.53
CA ARG A 329 -23.83 -6.70 22.37
C ARG A 329 -23.88 -8.10 23.00
N LYS A 330 -22.77 -8.85 23.02
CA LYS A 330 -22.72 -10.16 23.66
C LYS A 330 -22.69 -10.06 25.18
N ASP A 331 -21.95 -9.09 25.71
CA ASP A 331 -21.86 -8.89 27.15
C ASP A 331 -23.17 -8.32 27.71
N GLY A 332 -23.83 -7.41 27.01
CA GLY A 332 -25.16 -6.93 27.35
C GLY A 332 -26.24 -8.04 27.31
N ARG A 333 -26.15 -9.02 26.37
CA ARG A 333 -27.03 -10.19 26.36
C ARG A 333 -26.77 -11.13 27.53
N LYS A 334 -25.51 -11.37 27.89
CA LYS A 334 -25.16 -12.22 29.05
C LYS A 334 -25.64 -11.62 30.36
N GLN A 335 -25.52 -10.30 30.54
CA GLN A 335 -26.03 -9.61 31.72
C GLN A 335 -27.56 -9.70 31.82
N LYS A 336 -28.32 -9.50 30.71
CA LYS A 336 -29.79 -9.65 30.71
C LYS A 336 -30.21 -11.08 31.03
N THR A 337 -29.54 -12.09 30.47
CA THR A 337 -29.85 -13.51 30.73
C THR A 337 -29.51 -13.90 32.18
N GLY A 338 -28.43 -13.34 32.75
CA GLY A 338 -28.06 -13.54 34.15
C GLY A 338 -29.06 -12.92 35.14
N GLN A 339 -29.60 -11.74 34.82
CA GLN A 339 -30.64 -11.04 35.63
C GLN A 339 -31.97 -11.78 35.55
N THR A 340 -32.35 -12.32 34.39
CA THR A 340 -33.59 -13.10 34.24
C THR A 340 -33.54 -14.40 35.05
N LYS A 341 -32.38 -15.10 35.03
CA LYS A 341 -32.20 -16.31 35.85
C LYS A 341 -32.19 -16.03 37.36
N LYS A 342 -31.70 -14.88 37.80
CA LYS A 342 -31.78 -14.50 39.23
C LYS A 342 -33.21 -14.15 39.68
N LYS A 343 -34.00 -13.49 38.82
CA LYS A 343 -35.43 -13.20 39.14
C LYS A 343 -36.28 -14.43 39.24
N THR A 344 -36.04 -15.46 38.40
CA THR A 344 -36.79 -16.74 38.43
C THR A 344 -36.40 -17.63 39.60
N LYS A 345 -35.26 -17.42 40.25
CA LYS A 345 -34.85 -18.15 41.47
C LYS A 345 -35.42 -17.55 42.78
N HIS A 346 -35.86 -16.29 42.77
CA HIS A 346 -36.49 -15.65 43.93
C HIS A 346 -38.01 -15.75 43.95
N THR A 347 -38.65 -16.36 42.94
CA THR A 347 -40.09 -16.52 42.83
C THR A 347 -40.54 -18.00 43.00
N LYS A 348 -39.63 -18.85 43.44
CA LYS A 348 -39.94 -20.20 43.94
C LYS A 348 -39.51 -20.29 45.41
#